data_5b4546eae87314700010bfb3599f87c2
#
_entry.id   5b4546eae87314700010bfb3599f87c2
#
_cell.length_a   1.000
_cell.length_b   1.000
_cell.length_c   1.000
_cell.angle_alpha   90.00
_cell.angle_beta   90.00
_cell.angle_gamma   90.00
#
_symmetry.space_group_name_H-M   'P 1'
#
loop_
_entity.id
_entity.type
_entity.pdbx_description
1 polymer ?
#
loop_
_entity_poly.entity_id
_entity_poly.type
_entity_poly.pdbx_seq_one_letter_code
_entity_poly.pdbx_strand_id
1 'polypeptide(L)'
;IQNGMWADQQNNYDNFVAFVNSVDADVCVFCEAQTIYYSGTHDKCKPEERYLTDNWGELAARFGHKYWAIGAHQDNYPVVITSKYPVTLVQALGGDEVSHGGLHAQVMVDGETINFVGFHTWPQAYSKDAKRDAASREKSKREHGGDKTREDEFRIFMERTILNPQYAGEKNWLIMGDMNCATPLDDSFHDLGWENPRYLGQKYMLDNVPAFDLVKIYNNPDKRDAITPSTQGWGRIDLMYGSEPMLKRLLKAKSPKWGFTKGTWNDKTRFYDGSSDHLPVIVDFIWR
;
A
#
# COMPACT_ATOMS: atom_id res chain seq x y z
N ILE A 1 5.14 -5.37 0.20
CA ILE A 1 6.17 -6.30 0.70
C ILE A 1 5.92 -6.62 2.17
N GLN A 2 6.61 -7.62 2.71
CA GLN A 2 6.44 -8.01 4.11
C GLN A 2 7.65 -7.61 4.94
N ASN A 3 7.45 -6.76 5.94
CA ASN A 3 8.46 -6.39 6.95
C ASN A 3 9.87 -6.10 6.38
N GLY A 4 9.96 -5.37 5.28
CA GLY A 4 11.24 -5.06 4.63
C GLY A 4 11.97 -6.29 4.07
N MET A 5 11.26 -7.38 3.85
CA MET A 5 11.81 -8.62 3.24
C MET A 5 12.92 -9.29 4.09
N TRP A 6 12.87 -9.16 5.41
CA TRP A 6 13.98 -9.53 6.29
C TRP A 6 14.12 -11.02 6.60
N ALA A 7 13.08 -11.83 6.37
CA ALA A 7 13.07 -13.24 6.78
C ALA A 7 14.12 -14.11 6.06
N ASP A 8 14.41 -13.82 4.81
CA ASP A 8 15.50 -14.41 4.03
C ASP A 8 16.03 -13.35 3.06
N GLN A 9 16.78 -12.41 3.59
CA GLN A 9 17.16 -11.16 2.92
C GLN A 9 17.78 -11.40 1.53
N GLN A 10 18.73 -12.30 1.40
CA GLN A 10 19.42 -12.53 0.14
C GLN A 10 18.44 -13.00 -0.94
N ASN A 11 17.69 -14.06 -0.67
CA ASN A 11 16.73 -14.59 -1.64
C ASN A 11 15.55 -13.67 -1.87
N ASN A 12 15.06 -13.00 -0.82
CA ASN A 12 13.92 -12.11 -0.92
C ASN A 12 14.24 -10.86 -1.74
N TYR A 13 15.40 -10.23 -1.53
CA TYR A 13 15.82 -9.09 -2.35
C TYR A 13 16.06 -9.47 -3.80
N ASP A 14 16.70 -10.61 -4.07
CA ASP A 14 16.93 -11.07 -5.43
C ASP A 14 15.62 -11.40 -6.15
N ASN A 15 14.70 -12.09 -5.48
CA ASN A 15 13.37 -12.40 -6.01
C ASN A 15 12.55 -11.14 -6.25
N PHE A 16 12.60 -10.19 -5.32
CA PHE A 16 11.94 -8.90 -5.43
C PHE A 16 12.46 -8.10 -6.63
N VAL A 17 13.77 -7.99 -6.77
CA VAL A 17 14.41 -7.31 -7.91
C VAL A 17 14.06 -7.99 -9.23
N ALA A 18 14.11 -9.32 -9.27
CA ALA A 18 13.73 -10.08 -10.46
C ALA A 18 12.27 -9.84 -10.85
N PHE A 19 11.36 -9.79 -9.86
CA PHE A 19 9.97 -9.48 -10.08
C PHE A 19 9.78 -8.06 -10.64
N VAL A 20 10.32 -7.03 -10.00
CA VAL A 20 10.17 -5.64 -10.45
C VAL A 20 10.73 -5.47 -11.87
N ASN A 21 11.88 -6.06 -12.16
CA ASN A 21 12.45 -6.09 -13.51
C ASN A 21 11.53 -6.79 -14.52
N SER A 22 10.85 -7.87 -14.14
CA SER A 22 9.93 -8.59 -15.04
C SER A 22 8.67 -7.81 -15.37
N VAL A 23 8.24 -6.92 -14.46
CA VAL A 23 7.11 -6.00 -14.67
C VAL A 23 7.55 -4.79 -15.49
N ASP A 24 8.80 -4.38 -15.33
CA ASP A 24 9.40 -3.17 -15.94
C ASP A 24 8.58 -1.90 -15.61
N ALA A 25 8.08 -1.81 -14.38
CA ALA A 25 7.28 -0.68 -13.94
C ALA A 25 8.08 0.64 -14.00
N ASP A 26 7.42 1.73 -14.32
CA ASP A 26 8.03 3.05 -14.36
C ASP A 26 8.08 3.74 -12.99
N VAL A 27 7.06 3.46 -12.17
CA VAL A 27 6.93 3.95 -10.80
C VAL A 27 6.43 2.80 -9.92
N CYS A 28 7.02 2.65 -8.75
CA CYS A 28 6.58 1.68 -7.74
C CYS A 28 6.35 2.39 -6.41
N VAL A 29 5.30 1.96 -5.70
CA VAL A 29 5.03 2.34 -4.31
C VAL A 29 5.00 1.07 -3.47
N PHE A 30 5.78 1.04 -2.41
CA PHE A 30 5.94 -0.11 -1.53
C PHE A 30 5.56 0.24 -0.10
N CYS A 31 4.67 -0.56 0.50
CA CYS A 31 4.40 -0.53 1.94
C CYS A 31 5.35 -1.46 2.68
N GLU A 32 5.53 -1.25 3.98
CA GLU A 32 6.42 -2.04 4.84
C GLU A 32 7.88 -2.09 4.37
N ALA A 33 8.38 -0.97 3.86
CA ALA A 33 9.70 -0.91 3.23
C ALA A 33 10.89 -1.06 4.20
N GLN A 34 10.65 -1.17 5.50
CA GLN A 34 11.66 -1.39 6.52
C GLN A 34 11.27 -2.54 7.45
N THR A 35 12.24 -3.18 8.05
CA THR A 35 12.02 -4.19 9.07
C THR A 35 12.15 -3.63 10.49
N ILE A 36 11.26 -4.10 11.37
CA ILE A 36 11.32 -3.83 12.81
C ILE A 36 12.16 -4.84 13.61
N TYR A 37 12.44 -5.98 13.02
CA TYR A 37 12.97 -7.12 13.77
C TYR A 37 14.48 -7.12 13.76
N TYR A 38 15.01 -6.42 14.73
CA TYR A 38 16.45 -6.31 14.98
C TYR A 38 17.03 -7.44 15.81
N SER A 39 16.19 -8.22 16.47
CA SER A 39 16.59 -8.93 17.66
C SER A 39 17.42 -10.20 17.44
N GLY A 40 17.79 -10.49 16.21
CA GLY A 40 18.55 -11.71 15.93
C GLY A 40 17.79 -13.01 16.23
N THR A 41 16.47 -12.94 16.39
CA THR A 41 15.63 -14.12 16.56
C THR A 41 15.52 -14.95 15.28
N HIS A 42 16.07 -14.42 14.20
CA HIS A 42 16.21 -15.08 12.90
C HIS A 42 17.67 -15.29 12.56
N ASP A 43 18.06 -16.53 12.38
CA ASP A 43 19.41 -16.93 11.97
C ASP A 43 19.85 -16.34 10.62
N LYS A 44 18.88 -15.94 9.80
CA LYS A 44 19.10 -15.38 8.45
C LYS A 44 19.01 -13.86 8.40
N CYS A 45 18.65 -13.20 9.50
CA CYS A 45 18.51 -11.75 9.54
C CYS A 45 19.82 -11.08 9.91
N LYS A 46 20.49 -10.51 8.92
CA LYS A 46 21.73 -9.76 9.11
C LYS A 46 21.45 -8.27 8.96
N PRO A 47 21.53 -7.48 10.03
CA PRO A 47 21.23 -6.05 9.99
C PRO A 47 22.01 -5.28 8.92
N GLU A 48 23.24 -5.63 8.69
CA GLU A 48 24.14 -5.01 7.73
C GLU A 48 23.78 -5.31 6.25
N GLU A 49 22.99 -6.35 6.00
CA GLU A 49 22.56 -6.73 4.66
C GLU A 49 21.18 -6.16 4.29
N ARG A 50 20.58 -5.32 5.14
CA ARG A 50 19.25 -4.78 4.93
C ARG A 50 19.26 -3.47 4.17
N TYR A 51 18.24 -3.31 3.33
CA TYR A 51 17.90 -2.01 2.78
C TYR A 51 16.98 -1.29 3.76
N LEU A 52 17.49 -0.23 4.36
CA LEU A 52 16.77 0.65 5.25
C LEU A 52 16.41 1.95 4.54
N THR A 53 15.78 2.86 5.25
CA THR A 53 15.37 4.15 4.70
C THR A 53 16.50 4.89 3.98
N ASP A 54 17.72 4.83 4.51
CA ASP A 54 18.85 5.59 3.96
C ASP A 54 19.44 4.99 2.68
N ASN A 55 19.24 3.72 2.43
CA ASN A 55 19.83 3.02 1.28
C ASN A 55 18.81 2.33 0.35
N TRP A 56 17.53 2.65 0.46
CA TRP A 56 16.51 2.16 -0.48
C TRP A 56 16.81 2.52 -1.94
N GLY A 57 17.52 3.63 -2.16
CA GLY A 57 18.01 4.01 -3.50
C GLY A 57 18.95 2.99 -4.11
N GLU A 58 19.78 2.31 -3.32
CA GLU A 58 20.66 1.24 -3.80
C GLU A 58 19.86 0.01 -4.26
N LEU A 59 18.81 -0.36 -3.52
CA LEU A 59 17.89 -1.41 -3.93
C LEU A 59 17.13 -1.00 -5.20
N ALA A 60 16.63 0.23 -5.28
CA ALA A 60 15.93 0.75 -6.44
C ALA A 60 16.80 0.74 -7.71
N ALA A 61 18.07 1.05 -7.58
CA ALA A 61 19.02 1.02 -8.69
C ALA A 61 19.18 -0.38 -9.31
N ARG A 62 19.00 -1.45 -8.54
CA ARG A 62 19.08 -2.84 -9.02
C ARG A 62 17.97 -3.20 -10.02
N PHE A 63 16.84 -2.47 -10.00
CA PHE A 63 15.75 -2.60 -10.97
C PHE A 63 15.54 -1.35 -11.83
N GLY A 64 16.61 -0.54 -11.97
CA GLY A 64 16.67 0.56 -12.94
C GLY A 64 15.98 1.86 -12.50
N HIS A 65 15.49 1.97 -11.28
CA HIS A 65 14.92 3.20 -10.75
C HIS A 65 16.00 4.11 -10.19
N LYS A 66 16.08 5.33 -10.74
CA LYS A 66 17.10 6.33 -10.38
C LYS A 66 16.64 7.29 -9.29
N TYR A 67 15.33 7.40 -9.10
CA TYR A 67 14.74 8.36 -8.19
C TYR A 67 13.89 7.62 -7.16
N TRP A 68 13.88 8.12 -5.94
CA TRP A 68 13.14 7.52 -4.85
C TRP A 68 12.87 8.53 -3.74
N ALA A 69 11.85 8.28 -2.93
CA ALA A 69 11.57 9.03 -1.72
C ALA A 69 10.89 8.13 -0.68
N ILE A 70 11.10 8.45 0.58
CA ILE A 70 10.49 7.77 1.71
C ILE A 70 9.51 8.70 2.38
N GLY A 71 8.35 8.15 2.73
CA GLY A 71 7.28 8.84 3.45
C GLY A 71 7.57 9.01 4.94
N ALA A 72 6.51 9.10 5.72
CA ALA A 72 6.60 9.15 7.16
C ALA A 72 7.34 7.92 7.71
N HIS A 73 8.27 8.17 8.61
CA HIS A 73 9.11 7.16 9.24
C HIS A 73 8.96 7.24 10.76
N GLN A 74 7.72 7.14 11.22
CA GLN A 74 7.39 7.20 12.64
C GLN A 74 7.42 5.83 13.32
N ASP A 75 7.36 4.78 12.50
CA ASP A 75 7.51 3.39 12.92
C ASP A 75 8.32 2.59 11.91
N ASN A 76 8.22 1.28 11.95
CA ASN A 76 9.01 0.39 11.11
C ASN A 76 8.30 -0.03 9.80
N TYR A 77 7.24 0.68 9.41
CA TYR A 77 6.45 0.36 8.23
C TYR A 77 6.34 1.53 7.24
N PRO A 78 7.46 2.22 6.88
CA PRO A 78 7.40 3.34 5.96
C PRO A 78 6.92 2.92 4.58
N VAL A 79 6.30 3.88 3.89
CA VAL A 79 5.98 3.77 2.47
C VAL A 79 7.09 4.41 1.66
N VAL A 80 7.53 3.72 0.61
CA VAL A 80 8.58 4.18 -0.31
C VAL A 80 8.01 4.28 -1.71
N ILE A 81 8.38 5.33 -2.42
CA ILE A 81 8.18 5.47 -3.87
C ILE A 81 9.54 5.40 -4.58
N THR A 82 9.60 4.64 -5.67
CA THR A 82 10.77 4.58 -6.56
C THR A 82 10.34 4.79 -8.00
N SER A 83 11.19 5.39 -8.85
CA SER A 83 10.81 5.75 -10.21
C SER A 83 12.00 5.82 -11.16
N LYS A 84 11.73 5.56 -12.45
CA LYS A 84 12.62 5.90 -13.55
C LYS A 84 12.66 7.41 -13.83
N TYR A 85 11.58 8.12 -13.45
CA TYR A 85 11.38 9.56 -13.63
C TYR A 85 11.68 10.35 -12.35
N PRO A 86 11.98 11.66 -12.45
CA PRO A 86 12.23 12.50 -11.28
C PRO A 86 11.09 12.46 -10.28
N VAL A 87 11.43 12.26 -9.00
CA VAL A 87 10.51 12.22 -7.86
C VAL A 87 10.80 13.40 -6.95
N THR A 88 9.76 14.09 -6.52
CA THR A 88 9.80 15.10 -5.45
C THR A 88 8.89 14.69 -4.32
N LEU A 89 9.44 14.49 -3.12
CA LEU A 89 8.62 14.30 -1.93
C LEU A 89 7.96 15.65 -1.58
N VAL A 90 6.64 15.71 -1.67
CA VAL A 90 5.87 16.91 -1.31
C VAL A 90 5.69 16.98 0.20
N GLN A 91 5.29 15.85 0.80
CA GLN A 91 5.18 15.72 2.25
C GLN A 91 5.26 14.26 2.70
N ALA A 92 5.83 14.05 3.86
CA ALA A 92 5.68 12.81 4.63
C ALA A 92 4.36 12.88 5.42
N LEU A 93 3.49 11.90 5.22
CA LEU A 93 2.16 11.85 5.84
C LEU A 93 2.23 11.06 7.15
N GLY A 94 2.71 11.69 8.20
CA GLY A 94 2.88 11.10 9.53
C GLY A 94 2.19 11.90 10.63
N GLY A 95 2.53 11.57 11.87
CA GLY A 95 2.03 12.18 13.09
C GLY A 95 1.22 11.21 13.95
N ASP A 96 0.91 11.60 15.18
CA ASP A 96 0.25 10.74 16.19
C ASP A 96 -1.17 10.30 15.78
N GLU A 97 -1.78 11.01 14.82
CA GLU A 97 -3.13 10.74 14.34
C GLU A 97 -3.20 9.50 13.44
N VAL A 98 -2.08 9.09 12.82
CA VAL A 98 -2.00 7.93 11.93
C VAL A 98 -1.09 6.86 12.50
N SER A 99 -1.30 5.60 12.07
CA SER A 99 -0.51 4.47 12.57
C SER A 99 0.85 4.37 11.88
N HIS A 100 0.86 3.91 10.65
CA HIS A 100 2.10 3.70 9.88
C HIS A 100 2.47 4.91 9.01
N GLY A 101 1.48 5.68 8.60
CA GLY A 101 1.68 6.86 7.77
C GLY A 101 1.78 6.57 6.28
N GLY A 102 2.30 7.56 5.55
CA GLY A 102 2.39 7.50 4.09
C GLY A 102 3.26 8.60 3.51
N LEU A 103 3.10 8.81 2.22
CA LEU A 103 3.76 9.88 1.46
C LEU A 103 2.80 10.55 0.47
N HIS A 104 3.06 11.81 0.18
CA HIS A 104 2.64 12.48 -1.03
C HIS A 104 3.88 12.88 -1.81
N ALA A 105 4.01 12.35 -3.02
CA ALA A 105 5.11 12.66 -3.91
C ALA A 105 4.60 13.07 -5.29
N GLN A 106 5.39 13.85 -6.00
CA GLN A 106 5.16 14.20 -7.39
C GLN A 106 6.19 13.52 -8.28
N VAL A 107 5.71 12.92 -9.36
CA VAL A 107 6.56 12.35 -10.42
C VAL A 107 6.31 13.13 -11.70
N MET A 108 7.40 13.56 -12.34
CA MET A 108 7.36 14.32 -13.60
C MET A 108 7.53 13.37 -14.78
N VAL A 109 6.50 13.21 -15.60
CA VAL A 109 6.50 12.37 -16.79
C VAL A 109 6.18 13.24 -18.01
N ASP A 110 7.10 13.35 -18.95
CA ASP A 110 6.96 14.13 -20.20
C ASP A 110 6.41 15.56 -20.00
N GLY A 111 6.83 16.21 -18.93
CA GLY A 111 6.43 17.59 -18.61
C GLY A 111 5.10 17.71 -17.84
N GLU A 112 4.42 16.60 -17.58
CA GLU A 112 3.23 16.56 -16.74
C GLU A 112 3.54 16.04 -15.32
N THR A 113 2.94 16.65 -14.32
CA THR A 113 3.05 16.21 -12.93
C THR A 113 1.94 15.20 -12.61
N ILE A 114 2.32 14.08 -12.00
CA ILE A 114 1.43 13.11 -11.41
C ILE A 114 1.65 13.10 -9.90
N ASN A 115 0.59 13.28 -9.14
CA ASN A 115 0.60 13.20 -7.68
C ASN A 115 0.37 11.75 -7.23
N PHE A 116 1.29 11.21 -6.48
CA PHE A 116 1.22 9.90 -5.86
C PHE A 116 0.97 10.05 -4.37
N VAL A 117 -0.10 9.45 -3.88
CA VAL A 117 -0.38 9.33 -2.45
C VAL A 117 -0.28 7.86 -2.08
N GLY A 118 0.77 7.50 -1.38
CA GLY A 118 0.98 6.15 -0.88
C GLY A 118 0.79 6.09 0.63
N PHE A 119 0.02 5.13 1.15
CA PHE A 119 -0.17 5.00 2.59
C PHE A 119 -0.44 3.56 3.03
N HIS A 120 -0.17 3.31 4.31
CA HIS A 120 -0.42 2.05 4.98
C HIS A 120 -1.25 2.32 6.22
N THR A 121 -2.44 1.73 6.33
CA THR A 121 -3.35 1.97 7.44
C THR A 121 -3.26 0.89 8.52
N TRP A 122 -3.91 1.13 9.64
CA TRP A 122 -3.90 0.25 10.82
C TRP A 122 -4.40 -1.18 10.50
N PRO A 123 -3.59 -2.23 10.75
CA PRO A 123 -3.94 -3.59 10.34
C PRO A 123 -4.84 -4.35 11.33
N GLN A 124 -4.96 -3.88 12.57
CA GLN A 124 -5.63 -4.64 13.61
C GLN A 124 -7.14 -4.40 13.68
N ALA A 125 -7.87 -5.36 14.21
CA ALA A 125 -9.31 -5.24 14.43
C ALA A 125 -9.71 -4.30 15.59
N TYR A 126 -8.77 -3.98 16.47
CA TYR A 126 -8.95 -3.01 17.55
C TYR A 126 -8.33 -1.65 17.17
N SER A 127 -8.77 -0.57 17.82
CA SER A 127 -8.23 0.77 17.61
C SER A 127 -6.72 0.84 17.94
N LYS A 128 -5.97 1.67 17.21
CA LYS A 128 -4.56 1.97 17.52
C LYS A 128 -4.38 2.50 18.94
N ASP A 129 -5.38 3.21 19.46
CA ASP A 129 -5.37 3.81 20.79
C ASP A 129 -5.82 2.85 21.90
N ALA A 130 -6.22 1.61 21.57
CA ALA A 130 -6.60 0.64 22.54
C ALA A 130 -5.40 0.30 23.46
N LYS A 131 -5.64 0.29 24.78
CA LYS A 131 -4.62 -0.12 25.74
C LYS A 131 -4.06 -1.50 25.38
N ARG A 132 -2.82 -1.75 25.78
CA ARG A 132 -2.13 -3.01 25.45
C ARG A 132 -2.70 -4.25 26.15
N ASP A 133 -3.63 -4.11 27.09
CA ASP A 133 -4.27 -5.22 27.78
C ASP A 133 -5.35 -5.90 26.90
N ALA A 134 -5.53 -7.19 27.10
CA ALA A 134 -6.43 -8.01 26.31
C ALA A 134 -7.90 -7.54 26.41
N ALA A 135 -8.35 -7.11 27.57
CA ALA A 135 -9.75 -6.72 27.80
C ALA A 135 -10.10 -5.44 27.02
N SER A 136 -9.21 -4.44 27.04
CA SER A 136 -9.36 -3.20 26.25
C SER A 136 -9.39 -3.48 24.76
N ARG A 137 -8.50 -4.36 24.26
CA ARG A 137 -8.49 -4.75 22.85
C ARG A 137 -9.76 -5.50 22.44
N GLU A 138 -10.24 -6.44 23.24
CA GLU A 138 -11.47 -7.16 22.95
C GLU A 138 -12.71 -6.26 23.00
N LYS A 139 -12.75 -5.29 23.92
CA LYS A 139 -13.79 -4.27 23.92
C LYS A 139 -13.75 -3.45 22.61
N SER A 140 -12.57 -2.95 22.24
CA SER A 140 -12.38 -2.16 21.02
C SER A 140 -12.76 -2.92 19.76
N LYS A 141 -12.45 -4.21 19.65
CA LYS A 141 -12.88 -5.07 18.53
C LYS A 141 -14.39 -5.12 18.40
N ARG A 142 -15.10 -5.33 19.50
CA ARG A 142 -16.59 -5.37 19.50
C ARG A 142 -17.20 -4.03 19.08
N GLU A 143 -16.50 -2.95 19.31
CA GLU A 143 -16.91 -1.59 18.94
C GLU A 143 -16.41 -1.16 17.56
N HIS A 144 -15.84 -2.09 16.77
CA HIS A 144 -15.25 -1.84 15.46
C HIS A 144 -14.12 -0.79 15.49
N GLY A 145 -13.32 -0.81 16.55
CA GLY A 145 -12.28 0.19 16.77
C GLY A 145 -11.21 0.24 15.68
N GLY A 146 -10.85 -0.90 15.11
CA GLY A 146 -9.91 -0.96 13.99
C GLY A 146 -10.48 -0.36 12.71
N ASP A 147 -11.76 -0.63 12.42
CA ASP A 147 -12.44 -0.10 11.23
C ASP A 147 -12.57 1.43 11.32
N LYS A 148 -12.94 1.97 12.48
CA LYS A 148 -13.00 3.41 12.74
C LYS A 148 -11.62 4.08 12.66
N THR A 149 -10.58 3.42 13.18
CA THR A 149 -9.20 3.93 13.05
C THR A 149 -8.82 4.08 11.57
N ARG A 150 -9.10 3.09 10.74
CA ARG A 150 -8.84 3.16 9.30
C ARG A 150 -9.64 4.28 8.62
N GLU A 151 -10.92 4.44 8.95
CA GLU A 151 -11.76 5.54 8.43
C GLU A 151 -11.14 6.91 8.75
N ASP A 152 -10.71 7.12 9.99
CA ASP A 152 -10.02 8.35 10.41
C ASP A 152 -8.71 8.56 9.64
N GLU A 153 -7.91 7.52 9.46
CA GLU A 153 -6.67 7.59 8.68
C GLU A 153 -6.93 7.94 7.21
N PHE A 154 -7.93 7.33 6.56
CA PHE A 154 -8.34 7.70 5.21
C PHE A 154 -8.72 9.19 5.12
N ARG A 155 -9.54 9.66 6.04
CA ARG A 155 -9.93 11.07 6.10
C ARG A 155 -8.69 11.98 6.21
N ILE A 156 -7.80 11.69 7.13
CA ILE A 156 -6.58 12.47 7.37
C ILE A 156 -5.69 12.51 6.12
N PHE A 157 -5.43 11.37 5.49
CA PHE A 157 -4.60 11.31 4.28
C PHE A 157 -5.23 12.09 3.13
N MET A 158 -6.53 11.97 2.90
CA MET A 158 -7.20 12.66 1.81
C MET A 158 -7.32 14.16 2.05
N GLU A 159 -7.64 14.60 3.26
CA GLU A 159 -7.69 16.02 3.64
C GLU A 159 -6.32 16.70 3.59
N ARG A 160 -5.24 15.96 3.80
CA ARG A 160 -3.86 16.47 3.65
C ARG A 160 -3.36 16.48 2.22
N THR A 161 -4.04 15.80 1.31
CA THR A 161 -3.60 15.62 -0.09
C THR A 161 -4.68 16.08 -1.08
N ILE A 162 -5.33 15.18 -1.79
CA ILE A 162 -6.24 15.49 -2.90
C ILE A 162 -7.41 16.42 -2.52
N LEU A 163 -7.87 16.37 -1.29
CA LEU A 163 -8.95 17.25 -0.79
C LEU A 163 -8.43 18.57 -0.20
N ASN A 164 -7.11 18.72 -0.07
CA ASN A 164 -6.53 19.97 0.45
C ASN A 164 -6.65 21.09 -0.59
N PRO A 165 -7.25 22.25 -0.25
CA PRO A 165 -7.43 23.36 -1.18
C PRO A 165 -6.13 23.86 -1.84
N GLN A 166 -4.98 23.70 -1.19
CA GLN A 166 -3.70 24.11 -1.78
C GLN A 166 -3.36 23.33 -3.07
N TYR A 167 -3.93 22.15 -3.27
CA TYR A 167 -3.72 21.31 -4.46
C TYR A 167 -4.92 21.34 -5.42
N ALA A 168 -5.86 22.28 -5.28
CA ALA A 168 -7.05 22.36 -6.14
C ALA A 168 -6.74 22.49 -7.65
N GLY A 169 -5.54 22.95 -8.00
CA GLY A 169 -5.06 23.03 -9.38
C GLY A 169 -4.52 21.72 -9.94
N GLU A 170 -4.19 20.76 -9.09
CA GLU A 170 -3.61 19.48 -9.47
C GLU A 170 -4.68 18.52 -9.99
N LYS A 171 -4.40 17.88 -11.12
CA LYS A 171 -5.42 17.06 -11.82
C LYS A 171 -5.11 15.56 -11.83
N ASN A 172 -3.83 15.21 -11.94
CA ASN A 172 -3.41 13.82 -12.08
C ASN A 172 -3.06 13.25 -10.71
N TRP A 173 -3.95 12.43 -10.16
CA TRP A 173 -3.77 11.80 -8.85
C TRP A 173 -3.85 10.29 -8.95
N LEU A 174 -2.92 9.63 -8.29
CA LEU A 174 -2.91 8.19 -8.02
C LEU A 174 -2.78 7.98 -6.51
N ILE A 175 -3.73 7.27 -5.93
CA ILE A 175 -3.82 7.02 -4.49
C ILE A 175 -3.78 5.51 -4.30
N MET A 176 -2.84 5.02 -3.50
CA MET A 176 -2.59 3.59 -3.39
C MET A 176 -1.96 3.18 -2.07
N GLY A 177 -2.01 1.89 -1.78
CA GLY A 177 -1.31 1.32 -0.63
C GLY A 177 -2.01 0.10 -0.06
N ASP A 178 -1.48 -0.38 1.05
CA ASP A 178 -2.15 -1.36 1.89
C ASP A 178 -3.16 -0.63 2.79
N MET A 179 -4.39 -0.75 2.39
CA MET A 179 -5.51 -0.04 3.02
C MET A 179 -6.16 -0.84 4.16
N ASN A 180 -5.72 -2.08 4.38
CA ASN A 180 -6.16 -2.96 5.45
C ASN A 180 -7.69 -3.03 5.64
N CYS A 181 -8.47 -2.64 4.66
CA CYS A 181 -9.93 -2.72 4.70
C CYS A 181 -10.51 -3.15 3.35
N ALA A 182 -11.59 -3.93 3.43
CA ALA A 182 -12.35 -4.35 2.27
C ALA A 182 -13.12 -3.15 1.66
N THR A 183 -13.42 -3.23 0.37
CA THR A 183 -14.25 -2.24 -0.32
C THR A 183 -15.68 -2.74 -0.49
N PRO A 184 -16.70 -1.88 -0.29
CA PRO A 184 -18.09 -2.25 -0.55
C PRO A 184 -18.36 -2.54 -2.03
N LEU A 185 -17.49 -2.09 -2.94
CA LEU A 185 -17.56 -2.45 -4.35
C LEU A 185 -17.37 -3.96 -4.60
N ASP A 186 -16.81 -4.68 -3.63
CA ASP A 186 -16.63 -6.12 -3.66
C ASP A 186 -17.62 -6.86 -2.74
N ASP A 187 -18.73 -6.22 -2.35
CA ASP A 187 -19.69 -6.84 -1.44
C ASP A 187 -20.31 -8.11 -2.01
N SER A 188 -20.45 -8.24 -3.32
CA SER A 188 -20.83 -9.48 -4.00
C SER A 188 -19.90 -10.67 -3.70
N PHE A 189 -18.65 -10.39 -3.33
CA PHE A 189 -17.66 -11.37 -2.90
C PHE A 189 -17.67 -11.58 -1.38
N HIS A 190 -17.79 -10.49 -0.61
CA HIS A 190 -17.69 -10.53 0.85
C HIS A 190 -19.00 -10.92 1.54
N ASP A 191 -20.14 -10.58 0.94
CA ASP A 191 -21.48 -10.84 1.45
C ASP A 191 -21.70 -10.30 2.88
N LEU A 192 -21.24 -9.09 3.12
CA LEU A 192 -21.31 -8.41 4.43
C LEU A 192 -22.44 -7.38 4.51
N GLY A 193 -22.92 -6.91 3.35
CA GLY A 193 -23.84 -5.78 3.23
C GLY A 193 -23.14 -4.42 3.26
N TRP A 194 -23.63 -3.51 2.44
CA TRP A 194 -23.02 -2.17 2.20
C TRP A 194 -22.71 -1.39 3.47
N GLU A 195 -23.52 -1.53 4.53
CA GLU A 195 -23.36 -0.80 5.78
C GLU A 195 -22.41 -1.48 6.78
N ASN A 196 -21.72 -2.54 6.37
CA ASN A 196 -20.80 -3.21 7.26
C ASN A 196 -19.63 -2.30 7.67
N PRO A 197 -19.29 -2.21 8.96
CA PRO A 197 -18.19 -1.36 9.44
C PRO A 197 -16.82 -1.65 8.81
N ARG A 198 -16.60 -2.87 8.31
CA ARG A 198 -15.37 -3.21 7.58
C ARG A 198 -15.15 -2.39 6.31
N TYR A 199 -16.18 -1.70 5.83
CA TYR A 199 -16.12 -0.84 4.65
C TYR A 199 -15.92 0.64 4.96
N LEU A 200 -15.88 1.07 6.21
CA LEU A 200 -15.88 2.49 6.61
C LEU A 200 -14.80 3.31 5.87
N GLY A 201 -13.54 2.87 5.89
CA GLY A 201 -12.47 3.59 5.19
C GLY A 201 -12.70 3.71 3.69
N GLN A 202 -13.14 2.62 3.05
CA GLN A 202 -13.42 2.64 1.61
C GLN A 202 -14.69 3.41 1.26
N LYS A 203 -15.71 3.41 2.12
CA LYS A 203 -16.89 4.26 1.94
C LYS A 203 -16.49 5.74 1.98
N TYR A 204 -15.60 6.13 2.93
CA TYR A 204 -15.07 7.48 2.95
C TYR A 204 -14.45 7.89 1.61
N MET A 205 -13.64 7.00 1.01
CA MET A 205 -13.06 7.24 -0.32
C MET A 205 -14.13 7.45 -1.38
N LEU A 206 -15.12 6.55 -1.45
CA LEU A 206 -16.17 6.58 -2.47
C LEU A 206 -17.08 7.81 -2.35
N ASP A 207 -17.35 8.27 -1.14
CA ASP A 207 -18.29 9.35 -0.87
C ASP A 207 -17.65 10.74 -0.98
N ASN A 208 -16.33 10.86 -0.73
CA ASN A 208 -15.70 12.16 -0.55
C ASN A 208 -14.56 12.45 -1.55
N VAL A 209 -13.96 11.42 -2.16
CA VAL A 209 -12.75 11.59 -2.96
C VAL A 209 -13.07 11.44 -4.45
N PRO A 210 -12.72 12.43 -5.31
CA PRO A 210 -12.98 12.37 -6.75
C PRO A 210 -11.97 11.44 -7.47
N ALA A 211 -11.94 10.17 -7.05
CA ALA A 211 -11.06 9.14 -7.59
C ALA A 211 -11.80 7.80 -7.71
N PHE A 212 -11.33 6.97 -8.59
CA PHE A 212 -11.99 5.74 -9.03
C PHE A 212 -11.08 4.53 -8.81
N ASP A 213 -11.61 3.42 -8.30
CA ASP A 213 -10.89 2.15 -8.17
C ASP A 213 -10.56 1.59 -9.56
N LEU A 214 -9.30 1.74 -9.96
CA LEU A 214 -8.85 1.43 -11.32
C LEU A 214 -8.91 -0.06 -11.63
N VAL A 215 -8.61 -0.91 -10.65
CA VAL A 215 -8.65 -2.37 -10.82
C VAL A 215 -10.10 -2.84 -10.98
N LYS A 216 -11.00 -2.32 -10.16
CA LYS A 216 -12.43 -2.67 -10.22
C LYS A 216 -13.06 -2.25 -11.53
N ILE A 217 -12.81 -1.02 -11.97
CA ILE A 217 -13.35 -0.50 -13.24
C ILE A 217 -12.82 -1.28 -14.44
N TYR A 218 -11.53 -1.57 -14.48
CA TYR A 218 -10.94 -2.31 -15.59
C TYR A 218 -11.47 -3.74 -15.70
N ASN A 219 -11.66 -4.43 -14.58
CA ASN A 219 -12.04 -5.85 -14.56
C ASN A 219 -13.56 -6.09 -14.59
N ASN A 220 -14.37 -5.09 -14.87
CA ASN A 220 -15.82 -5.16 -14.86
C ASN A 220 -16.42 -5.44 -13.47
N PRO A 221 -16.87 -4.41 -12.81
CA PRO A 221 -17.22 -4.38 -11.39
C PRO A 221 -18.31 -5.36 -10.96
N ASP A 222 -19.17 -5.78 -11.87
CA ASP A 222 -20.38 -6.55 -11.51
C ASP A 222 -20.16 -8.08 -11.47
N LYS A 223 -18.95 -8.54 -11.81
CA LYS A 223 -18.63 -9.97 -11.78
C LYS A 223 -17.77 -10.34 -10.59
N ARG A 224 -18.29 -11.24 -9.76
CA ARG A 224 -17.56 -11.83 -8.64
C ARG A 224 -16.23 -12.46 -9.05
N ASP A 225 -16.19 -13.10 -10.21
CA ASP A 225 -15.00 -13.76 -10.76
C ASP A 225 -13.91 -12.80 -11.21
N ALA A 226 -14.24 -11.52 -11.40
CA ALA A 226 -13.29 -10.48 -11.79
C ALA A 226 -12.45 -9.95 -10.61
N ILE A 227 -12.78 -10.36 -9.38
CA ILE A 227 -12.07 -9.92 -8.19
C ILE A 227 -10.83 -10.78 -8.01
N THR A 228 -9.67 -10.16 -8.18
CA THR A 228 -8.40 -10.78 -7.87
C THR A 228 -7.96 -10.32 -6.48
N PRO A 229 -7.88 -11.22 -5.49
CA PRO A 229 -7.41 -10.85 -4.15
C PRO A 229 -6.01 -10.24 -4.21
N SER A 230 -5.76 -9.24 -3.39
CA SER A 230 -4.42 -8.71 -3.16
C SER A 230 -3.72 -9.38 -2.00
N THR A 231 -4.42 -10.24 -1.29
CA THR A 231 -3.87 -11.09 -0.22
C THR A 231 -4.29 -12.55 -0.42
N GLN A 232 -3.58 -13.46 0.24
CA GLN A 232 -3.93 -14.87 0.20
C GLN A 232 -5.17 -15.15 1.06
N GLY A 233 -6.37 -14.97 0.47
CA GLY A 233 -7.64 -15.37 1.08
C GLY A 233 -8.49 -14.27 1.70
N TRP A 234 -8.07 -13.00 1.67
CA TRP A 234 -8.78 -11.89 2.34
C TRP A 234 -9.53 -10.94 1.39
N GLY A 235 -9.39 -11.12 0.09
CA GLY A 235 -9.93 -10.19 -0.89
C GLY A 235 -8.93 -9.07 -1.24
N ARG A 236 -9.45 -7.93 -1.70
CA ARG A 236 -8.63 -6.78 -2.08
C ARG A 236 -8.56 -5.79 -0.92
N ILE A 237 -7.35 -5.60 -0.39
CA ILE A 237 -7.03 -4.57 0.61
C ILE A 237 -5.88 -3.67 0.13
N ASP A 238 -5.16 -4.09 -0.90
CA ASP A 238 -4.24 -3.25 -1.66
C ASP A 238 -4.98 -2.70 -2.86
N LEU A 239 -5.22 -1.40 -2.89
CA LEU A 239 -6.03 -0.75 -3.91
C LEU A 239 -5.26 0.39 -4.57
N MET A 240 -5.68 0.73 -5.78
CA MET A 240 -5.19 1.90 -6.51
C MET A 240 -6.37 2.68 -7.08
N TYR A 241 -6.51 3.91 -6.62
CA TYR A 241 -7.47 4.88 -7.12
C TYR A 241 -6.80 5.88 -8.04
N GLY A 242 -7.49 6.29 -9.09
CA GLY A 242 -7.05 7.35 -9.98
C GLY A 242 -8.11 8.43 -10.14
N SER A 243 -7.67 9.69 -10.23
CA SER A 243 -8.55 10.79 -10.62
C SER A 243 -9.13 10.59 -12.03
N GLU A 244 -10.15 11.35 -12.40
CA GLU A 244 -10.78 11.23 -13.74
C GLU A 244 -9.78 11.35 -14.91
N PRO A 245 -8.80 12.27 -14.92
CA PRO A 245 -7.78 12.30 -15.96
C PRO A 245 -6.92 11.03 -16.02
N MET A 246 -6.61 10.42 -14.88
CA MET A 246 -5.87 9.16 -14.83
C MET A 246 -6.74 7.99 -15.28
N LEU A 247 -8.02 7.97 -14.89
CA LEU A 247 -8.97 6.96 -15.38
C LEU A 247 -9.11 6.99 -16.91
N LYS A 248 -9.14 8.17 -17.53
CA LYS A 248 -9.19 8.30 -19.01
C LYS A 248 -7.96 7.75 -19.72
N ARG A 249 -6.85 7.62 -19.01
CA ARG A 249 -5.58 7.03 -19.51
C ARG A 249 -5.43 5.55 -19.16
N LEU A 250 -6.36 4.97 -18.44
CA LEU A 250 -6.29 3.58 -18.00
C LEU A 250 -6.24 2.63 -19.20
N LEU A 251 -5.16 1.88 -19.30
CA LEU A 251 -4.97 0.86 -20.34
C LEU A 251 -5.25 -0.54 -19.79
N LYS A 252 -4.73 -0.85 -18.62
CA LYS A 252 -4.84 -2.17 -17.99
C LYS A 252 -4.66 -2.06 -16.48
N ALA A 253 -5.37 -2.93 -15.76
CA ALA A 253 -5.17 -3.09 -14.33
C ALA A 253 -5.31 -4.56 -13.93
N LYS A 254 -4.40 -5.05 -13.08
CA LYS A 254 -4.36 -6.44 -12.63
C LYS A 254 -3.67 -6.57 -11.27
N SER A 255 -3.98 -7.67 -10.58
CA SER A 255 -3.24 -8.14 -9.42
C SER A 255 -2.81 -9.59 -9.67
N PRO A 256 -1.64 -9.80 -10.27
CA PRO A 256 -1.22 -11.13 -10.68
C PRO A 256 -0.70 -11.95 -9.49
N LYS A 257 -0.84 -13.27 -9.59
CA LYS A 257 -0.20 -14.21 -8.67
C LYS A 257 1.25 -14.45 -9.13
N TRP A 258 2.21 -13.95 -8.38
CA TRP A 258 3.62 -14.10 -8.71
C TRP A 258 4.37 -15.02 -7.74
N GLY A 259 5.45 -15.63 -8.26
CA GLY A 259 6.25 -16.57 -7.49
C GLY A 259 6.90 -15.99 -6.23
N PHE A 260 7.21 -14.69 -6.21
CA PHE A 260 7.86 -14.05 -5.07
C PHE A 260 6.93 -13.91 -3.84
N THR A 261 5.61 -13.99 -4.05
CA THR A 261 4.62 -13.99 -2.96
C THR A 261 4.38 -15.40 -2.40
N LYS A 262 5.01 -16.43 -2.97
CA LYS A 262 4.91 -17.79 -2.47
C LYS A 262 5.82 -17.97 -1.26
N GLY A 263 5.40 -17.49 -0.12
CA GLY A 263 6.01 -17.86 1.14
C GLY A 263 5.31 -19.08 1.73
N THR A 264 6.07 -19.93 2.41
CA THR A 264 5.54 -20.91 3.32
C THR A 264 5.50 -20.27 4.71
N TRP A 265 4.34 -20.37 5.38
CA TRP A 265 4.27 -19.92 6.77
C TRP A 265 5.30 -20.69 7.62
N ASN A 266 6.14 -19.96 8.32
CA ASN A 266 7.16 -20.50 9.19
C ASN A 266 6.75 -20.32 10.65
N ASP A 267 6.35 -21.41 11.32
CA ASP A 267 5.88 -21.40 12.71
C ASP A 267 6.94 -20.89 13.72
N LYS A 268 8.22 -21.09 13.43
CA LYS A 268 9.31 -20.64 14.31
C LYS A 268 9.45 -19.13 14.30
N THR A 269 9.26 -18.53 13.15
CA THR A 269 9.46 -17.11 12.94
C THR A 269 8.16 -16.33 12.98
N ARG A 270 7.02 -17.01 12.76
CA ARG A 270 5.69 -16.45 12.62
C ARG A 270 5.56 -15.48 11.43
N PHE A 271 6.31 -15.73 10.37
CA PHE A 271 6.28 -14.97 9.12
C PHE A 271 6.30 -15.91 7.91
N TYR A 272 5.99 -15.38 6.76
CA TYR A 272 6.15 -16.08 5.49
C TYR A 272 7.61 -15.99 5.02
N ASP A 273 8.15 -17.08 4.55
CA ASP A 273 9.47 -17.12 3.90
C ASP A 273 9.36 -16.59 2.46
N GLY A 274 9.06 -15.32 2.29
CA GLY A 274 8.88 -14.69 1.00
C GLY A 274 9.07 -13.17 1.07
N SER A 275 9.17 -12.54 -0.09
CA SER A 275 9.31 -11.07 -0.17
C SER A 275 8.03 -10.34 0.21
N SER A 276 6.88 -10.99 0.05
CA SER A 276 5.57 -10.41 0.39
C SER A 276 4.55 -11.50 0.67
N ASP A 277 3.64 -11.25 1.59
CA ASP A 277 2.39 -11.98 1.81
C ASP A 277 1.21 -11.36 1.05
N HIS A 278 1.44 -10.21 0.39
CA HIS A 278 0.50 -9.53 -0.50
C HIS A 278 0.84 -9.74 -1.98
N LEU A 279 -0.18 -9.65 -2.83
CA LEU A 279 -0.03 -9.66 -4.27
C LEU A 279 0.15 -8.22 -4.79
N PRO A 280 0.96 -8.02 -5.84
CA PRO A 280 1.15 -6.69 -6.39
C PRO A 280 -0.10 -6.20 -7.13
N VAL A 281 -0.34 -4.92 -7.09
CA VAL A 281 -1.32 -4.23 -7.95
C VAL A 281 -0.56 -3.51 -9.06
N ILE A 282 -0.85 -3.83 -10.32
CA ILE A 282 -0.18 -3.28 -11.50
C ILE A 282 -1.21 -2.56 -12.35
N VAL A 283 -0.94 -1.30 -12.68
CA VAL A 283 -1.79 -0.49 -13.55
C VAL A 283 -0.96 0.15 -14.64
N ASP A 284 -1.39 -0.05 -15.88
CA ASP A 284 -0.77 0.51 -17.07
C ASP A 284 -1.62 1.69 -17.57
N PHE A 285 -0.96 2.77 -17.95
CA PHE A 285 -1.58 3.96 -18.49
C PHE A 285 -1.06 4.26 -19.89
N ILE A 286 -1.91 4.84 -20.74
CA ILE A 286 -1.46 5.45 -21.99
C ILE A 286 -0.90 6.82 -21.65
N TRP A 287 0.37 7.02 -21.97
CA TRP A 287 1.05 8.30 -21.82
C TRP A 287 1.56 8.74 -23.19
N ARG A 288 1.14 9.94 -23.63
CA ARG A 288 1.50 10.48 -24.95
C ARG A 288 2.39 11.67 -24.81
#